data_a442a7b8444d00b7ef156bc478ca24e2
#
_entry.id   a442a7b8444d00b7ef156bc478ca24e2
#
_cell.length_a   1.000
_cell.length_b   1.000
_cell.length_c   1.000
_cell.angle_alpha   90.00
_cell.angle_beta   90.00
_cell.angle_gamma   90.00
#
_symmetry.space_group_name_H-M   'P 1'
#
loop_
_entity.id
_entity.type
_entity.pdbx_description
1 polymer ?
#
loop_
_entity_poly.entity_id
_entity_poly.type
_entity_poly.pdbx_seq_one_letter_code
_entity_poly.pdbx_strand_id
1 'polypeptide(L)'
;MNYHIIKLYERLLYMVIIKEINQFDMHRLVELSLMWEKEDSCYGYRANTEDDLRDRYILAAYDDELIAYIFGKEEIQEKQTSVIDKNMHYFEIEELYVHPSYRSRGIGKQLMESLEKELKKKGLEMMMLNTATKNWKAIMHFYIDEIGMNFWSAKLYKRL
;
A
#
# COMPACT_ATOMS: atom_id res chain seq x y z
N MET A 1 -0.65 36.04 -8.26
CA MET A 1 -0.22 35.04 -7.25
C MET A 1 0.59 34.00 -7.97
N ASN A 2 1.81 33.71 -7.53
CA ASN A 2 2.78 32.90 -8.25
C ASN A 2 2.33 31.42 -8.27
N TYR A 3 2.31 30.78 -9.44
CA TYR A 3 1.91 29.37 -9.64
C TYR A 3 2.65 28.39 -8.70
N HIS A 4 3.93 28.67 -8.39
CA HIS A 4 4.70 27.92 -7.40
C HIS A 4 4.18 28.05 -5.97
N ILE A 5 3.67 29.20 -5.61
CA ILE A 5 3.09 29.45 -4.27
C ILE A 5 1.74 28.73 -4.13
N ILE A 6 0.92 28.74 -5.19
CA ILE A 6 -0.37 28.01 -5.20
C ILE A 6 -0.10 26.51 -5.05
N LYS A 7 0.83 25.96 -5.81
CA LYS A 7 1.21 24.53 -5.74
C LYS A 7 1.81 24.15 -4.38
N LEU A 8 2.51 25.07 -3.73
CA LEU A 8 3.05 24.88 -2.36
C LEU A 8 1.93 24.90 -1.31
N TYR A 9 0.95 25.82 -1.46
CA TYR A 9 -0.23 25.88 -0.61
C TYR A 9 -1.15 24.67 -0.79
N GLU A 10 -1.38 24.21 -2.02
CA GLU A 10 -2.13 22.97 -2.29
C GLU A 10 -1.43 21.74 -1.68
N ARG A 11 -0.10 21.70 -1.70
CA ARG A 11 0.70 20.64 -1.08
C ARG A 11 0.69 20.69 0.45
N LEU A 12 0.61 21.88 1.04
CA LEU A 12 0.48 22.09 2.50
C LEU A 12 -0.94 21.79 3.01
N LEU A 13 -1.97 22.02 2.18
CA LEU A 13 -3.37 21.72 2.51
C LEU A 13 -3.69 20.21 2.60
N TYR A 14 -2.80 19.34 2.09
CA TYR A 14 -2.98 17.89 2.08
C TYR A 14 -1.80 17.15 2.74
N MET A 15 -1.13 17.78 3.69
CA MET A 15 -0.11 17.10 4.48
C MET A 15 -0.79 16.16 5.48
N VAL A 16 -0.89 14.88 5.07
CA VAL A 16 -1.27 13.80 5.98
C VAL A 16 -0.07 13.42 6.85
N ILE A 17 -0.33 13.03 8.09
CA ILE A 17 0.68 12.47 8.98
C ILE A 17 0.76 10.98 8.71
N ILE A 18 1.95 10.51 8.29
CA ILE A 18 2.20 9.07 8.12
C ILE A 18 3.08 8.59 9.26
N LYS A 19 2.62 7.57 9.95
CA LYS A 19 3.32 6.93 11.07
C LYS A 19 2.90 5.48 11.22
N GLU A 20 3.67 4.71 11.98
CA GLU A 20 3.26 3.38 12.42
C GLU A 20 1.93 3.46 13.17
N ILE A 21 1.02 2.52 12.89
CA ILE A 21 -0.33 2.53 13.46
C ILE A 21 -0.27 2.41 14.99
N ASN A 22 -1.14 3.14 15.66
CA ASN A 22 -1.39 2.95 17.08
C ASN A 22 -2.35 1.77 17.27
N GLN A 23 -2.12 0.93 18.28
CA GLN A 23 -2.99 -0.19 18.61
C GLN A 23 -4.46 0.23 18.83
N PHE A 24 -4.70 1.43 19.34
CA PHE A 24 -6.05 1.96 19.53
C PHE A 24 -6.77 2.30 18.21
N ASP A 25 -6.04 2.42 17.10
CA ASP A 25 -6.59 2.76 15.79
C ASP A 25 -6.85 1.53 14.92
N MET A 26 -6.56 0.31 15.41
CA MET A 26 -6.73 -0.94 14.64
C MET A 26 -8.18 -1.14 14.22
N HIS A 27 -9.15 -0.82 15.09
CA HIS A 27 -10.57 -0.89 14.75
C HIS A 27 -10.91 0.00 13.52
N ARG A 28 -10.28 1.18 13.41
CA ARG A 28 -10.51 2.07 12.27
C ARG A 28 -9.93 1.50 10.97
N LEU A 29 -8.79 0.82 11.04
CA LEU A 29 -8.25 0.10 9.88
C LEU A 29 -9.22 -1.00 9.43
N VAL A 30 -9.76 -1.78 10.37
CA VAL A 30 -10.78 -2.80 10.06
C VAL A 30 -12.01 -2.19 9.40
N GLU A 31 -12.49 -1.03 9.85
CA GLU A 31 -13.59 -0.33 9.20
C GLU A 31 -13.25 0.06 7.74
N LEU A 32 -12.05 0.58 7.48
CA LEU A 32 -11.60 0.88 6.12
C LEU A 32 -11.48 -0.37 5.26
N SER A 33 -11.03 -1.49 5.84
CA SER A 33 -10.98 -2.79 5.16
C SER A 33 -12.39 -3.29 4.80
N LEU A 34 -13.37 -3.12 5.67
CA LEU A 34 -14.79 -3.41 5.38
C LEU A 34 -15.36 -2.52 4.27
N MET A 35 -14.94 -1.25 4.22
CA MET A 35 -15.31 -0.36 3.10
C MET A 35 -14.73 -0.87 1.79
N TRP A 36 -13.47 -1.30 1.79
CA TRP A 36 -12.83 -1.88 0.60
C TRP A 36 -13.53 -3.15 0.11
N GLU A 37 -13.91 -4.05 1.02
CA GLU A 37 -14.69 -5.24 0.66
C GLU A 37 -16.00 -4.88 -0.05
N LYS A 38 -16.71 -3.86 0.44
CA LYS A 38 -17.97 -3.38 -0.16
C LYS A 38 -17.77 -2.72 -1.53
N GLU A 39 -16.60 -2.17 -1.83
CA GLU A 39 -16.29 -1.62 -3.15
C GLU A 39 -16.19 -2.70 -4.23
N ASP A 40 -15.99 -3.97 -3.86
CA ASP A 40 -15.81 -5.10 -4.78
C ASP A 40 -14.80 -4.83 -5.91
N SER A 41 -13.76 -4.08 -5.61
CA SER A 41 -12.73 -3.64 -6.57
C SER A 41 -11.63 -4.66 -6.82
N CYS A 42 -11.58 -5.73 -6.02
CA CYS A 42 -10.59 -6.81 -6.13
C CYS A 42 -11.26 -8.18 -6.13
N TYR A 43 -10.67 -9.12 -6.86
CA TYR A 43 -11.14 -10.51 -6.88
C TYR A 43 -10.81 -11.20 -5.55
N GLY A 44 -11.85 -11.74 -4.88
CA GLY A 44 -11.70 -12.54 -3.68
C GLY A 44 -11.22 -11.80 -2.44
N TYR A 45 -11.22 -10.46 -2.45
CA TYR A 45 -10.88 -9.68 -1.27
C TYR A 45 -11.91 -9.89 -0.16
N ARG A 46 -11.42 -10.00 1.06
CA ARG A 46 -12.21 -10.03 2.29
C ARG A 46 -11.61 -9.07 3.29
N ALA A 47 -12.47 -8.39 4.03
CA ALA A 47 -12.04 -7.47 5.07
C ALA A 47 -11.24 -8.19 6.15
N ASN A 48 -10.26 -7.49 6.70
CA ASN A 48 -9.42 -7.98 7.77
C ASN A 48 -10.15 -7.94 9.11
N THR A 49 -9.80 -8.86 9.99
CA THR A 49 -10.02 -8.78 11.42
C THR A 49 -8.77 -8.25 12.12
N GLU A 50 -8.87 -7.87 13.39
CA GLU A 50 -7.68 -7.47 14.16
C GLU A 50 -6.66 -8.62 14.29
N ASP A 51 -7.12 -9.87 14.30
CA ASP A 51 -6.24 -11.04 14.33
C ASP A 51 -5.42 -11.21 13.05
N ASP A 52 -5.99 -10.87 11.89
CA ASP A 52 -5.28 -10.91 10.60
C ASP A 52 -4.15 -9.86 10.54
N LEU A 53 -4.28 -8.79 11.30
CA LEU A 53 -3.32 -7.69 11.36
C LEU A 53 -2.22 -7.89 12.41
N ARG A 54 -2.36 -8.92 13.26
CA ARG A 54 -1.33 -9.29 14.23
C ARG A 54 -0.04 -9.63 13.49
N ASP A 55 1.07 -9.16 14.01
CA ASP A 55 2.42 -9.39 13.43
C ASP A 55 2.64 -8.75 12.04
N ARG A 56 1.80 -7.79 11.64
CA ARG A 56 2.01 -6.98 10.45
C ARG A 56 2.70 -5.68 10.80
N TYR A 57 3.60 -5.24 9.92
CA TYR A 57 4.13 -3.88 9.97
C TYR A 57 3.17 -2.97 9.22
N ILE A 58 2.60 -1.98 9.89
CA ILE A 58 1.51 -1.15 9.38
C ILE A 58 1.88 0.32 9.48
N LEU A 59 1.92 1.00 8.34
CA LEU A 59 1.95 2.46 8.27
C LEU A 59 0.54 2.98 7.97
N ALA A 60 0.12 3.98 8.72
CA ALA A 60 -1.18 4.62 8.56
C ALA A 60 -1.02 6.11 8.26
N ALA A 61 -1.90 6.64 7.41
CA ALA A 61 -2.01 8.06 7.10
C ALA A 61 -3.21 8.66 7.83
N TYR A 62 -3.00 9.82 8.44
CA TYR A 62 -3.97 10.52 9.28
C TYR A 62 -4.24 11.92 8.75
N ASP A 63 -5.54 12.26 8.72
CA ASP A 63 -6.08 13.61 8.59
C ASP A 63 -7.19 13.69 9.64
N ASP A 64 -6.83 14.12 10.89
CA ASP A 64 -7.58 13.99 12.13
C ASP A 64 -7.90 12.55 12.52
N GLU A 65 -8.39 11.73 11.60
CA GLU A 65 -8.60 10.28 11.75
C GLU A 65 -7.75 9.48 10.75
N LEU A 66 -7.66 8.17 10.95
CA LEU A 66 -7.00 7.25 10.01
C LEU A 66 -7.80 7.17 8.71
N ILE A 67 -7.16 7.56 7.59
CA ILE A 67 -7.79 7.65 6.25
C ILE A 67 -7.19 6.72 5.22
N ALA A 68 -6.00 6.18 5.48
CA ALA A 68 -5.33 5.27 4.57
C ALA A 68 -4.31 4.42 5.33
N TYR A 69 -3.96 3.27 4.78
CA TYR A 69 -2.95 2.38 5.36
C TYR A 69 -2.20 1.60 4.28
N ILE A 70 -1.01 1.17 4.64
CA ILE A 70 -0.24 0.15 3.94
C ILE A 70 0.30 -0.82 4.97
N PHE A 71 0.20 -2.12 4.71
CA PHE A 71 0.80 -3.12 5.57
C PHE A 71 1.32 -4.33 4.83
N GLY A 72 2.15 -5.08 5.51
CA GLY A 72 2.72 -6.32 5.05
C GLY A 72 3.62 -6.91 6.12
N LYS A 73 4.48 -7.81 5.69
CA LYS A 73 5.42 -8.51 6.56
C LYS A 73 6.75 -8.79 5.86
N GLU A 74 7.77 -9.01 6.64
CA GLU A 74 9.04 -9.52 6.18
C GLU A 74 8.93 -11.03 5.90
N GLU A 75 9.46 -11.45 4.76
CA GLU A 75 9.51 -12.83 4.32
C GLU A 75 10.94 -13.22 3.93
N ILE A 76 11.22 -14.51 3.97
CA ILE A 76 12.48 -15.08 3.53
C ILE A 76 12.21 -15.96 2.30
N GLN A 77 12.95 -15.73 1.22
CA GLN A 77 12.81 -16.53 -0.01
C GLN A 77 13.36 -17.94 0.20
N GLU A 78 12.49 -18.93 0.17
CA GLU A 78 12.90 -20.34 0.37
C GLU A 78 13.65 -20.95 -0.83
N LYS A 79 13.27 -20.54 -2.04
CA LYS A 79 13.82 -21.08 -3.28
C LYS A 79 14.29 -19.98 -4.21
N GLN A 80 15.40 -20.22 -4.91
CA GLN A 80 15.86 -19.35 -5.97
C GLN A 80 14.78 -19.14 -7.03
N THR A 81 14.54 -17.87 -7.40
CA THR A 81 13.68 -17.48 -8.52
C THR A 81 14.47 -16.64 -9.53
N SER A 82 13.81 -16.19 -10.61
CA SER A 82 14.42 -15.28 -11.58
C SER A 82 14.61 -13.85 -11.07
N VAL A 83 14.00 -13.51 -9.93
CA VAL A 83 13.97 -12.15 -9.39
C VAL A 83 14.56 -12.07 -7.98
N ILE A 84 14.40 -13.13 -7.17
CA ILE A 84 14.80 -13.16 -5.77
C ILE A 84 15.71 -14.34 -5.51
N ASP A 85 16.84 -14.06 -4.87
CA ASP A 85 17.79 -15.10 -4.47
C ASP A 85 17.27 -15.90 -3.27
N LYS A 86 17.68 -17.18 -3.22
CA LYS A 86 17.38 -18.04 -2.06
C LYS A 86 17.95 -17.41 -0.78
N ASN A 87 17.18 -17.44 0.30
CA ASN A 87 17.47 -16.85 1.61
C ASN A 87 17.50 -15.30 1.63
N MET A 88 17.15 -14.64 0.54
CA MET A 88 16.98 -13.20 0.54
C MET A 88 15.77 -12.80 1.40
N HIS A 89 15.95 -11.80 2.24
CA HIS A 89 14.87 -11.17 2.99
C HIS A 89 14.21 -10.09 2.14
N TYR A 90 12.89 -10.08 2.08
CA TYR A 90 12.12 -9.08 1.37
C TYR A 90 10.86 -8.72 2.15
N PHE A 91 10.25 -7.61 1.82
CA PHE A 91 8.97 -7.21 2.40
C PHE A 91 7.85 -7.51 1.42
N GLU A 92 6.88 -8.31 1.83
CA GLU A 92 5.65 -8.53 1.07
C GLU A 92 4.59 -7.54 1.51
N ILE A 93 4.22 -6.62 0.62
CA ILE A 93 3.09 -5.72 0.80
C ILE A 93 1.82 -6.53 0.56
N GLU A 94 1.00 -6.65 1.59
CA GLU A 94 -0.27 -7.37 1.51
C GLU A 94 -1.42 -6.46 1.10
N GLU A 95 -1.45 -5.21 1.63
CA GLU A 95 -2.49 -4.24 1.31
C GLU A 95 -2.00 -2.80 1.28
N LEU A 96 -2.60 -2.02 0.38
CA LEU A 96 -2.53 -0.56 0.33
C LEU A 96 -3.93 -0.05 0.03
N TYR A 97 -4.52 0.69 0.95
CA TYR A 97 -5.86 1.26 0.80
C TYR A 97 -5.90 2.74 1.18
N VAL A 98 -6.64 3.51 0.39
CA VAL A 98 -6.93 4.93 0.65
C VAL A 98 -8.44 5.11 0.62
N HIS A 99 -8.99 5.72 1.66
CA HIS A 99 -10.41 6.06 1.73
C HIS A 99 -10.85 6.83 0.48
N PRO A 100 -11.99 6.49 -0.15
CA PRO A 100 -12.41 7.06 -1.45
C PRO A 100 -12.40 8.59 -1.51
N SER A 101 -12.83 9.26 -0.44
CA SER A 101 -12.83 10.73 -0.37
C SER A 101 -11.45 11.38 -0.37
N TYR A 102 -10.39 10.60 -0.19
CA TYR A 102 -8.99 11.06 -0.10
C TYR A 102 -8.12 10.59 -1.26
N ARG A 103 -8.68 9.85 -2.21
CA ARG A 103 -7.97 9.37 -3.40
C ARG A 103 -7.56 10.52 -4.32
N SER A 104 -6.61 10.25 -5.22
CA SER A 104 -6.06 11.22 -6.18
C SER A 104 -5.38 12.44 -5.56
N ARG A 105 -4.97 12.34 -4.29
CA ARG A 105 -4.24 13.38 -3.54
C ARG A 105 -2.78 12.96 -3.24
N GLY A 106 -2.29 11.88 -3.87
CA GLY A 106 -0.92 11.38 -3.69
C GLY A 106 -0.67 10.64 -2.37
N ILE A 107 -1.70 10.31 -1.58
CA ILE A 107 -1.54 9.66 -0.27
C ILE A 107 -0.98 8.25 -0.41
N GLY A 108 -1.46 7.48 -1.38
CA GLY A 108 -0.91 6.15 -1.66
C GLY A 108 0.59 6.19 -1.99
N LYS A 109 1.03 7.18 -2.78
CA LYS A 109 2.44 7.40 -3.08
C LYS A 109 3.24 7.77 -1.84
N GLN A 110 2.75 8.65 -0.99
CA GLN A 110 3.41 9.02 0.26
C GLN A 110 3.55 7.82 1.21
N LEU A 111 2.54 6.93 1.28
CA LEU A 111 2.63 5.68 2.06
C LEU A 111 3.70 4.75 1.51
N MET A 112 3.77 4.55 0.18
CA MET A 112 4.81 3.73 -0.46
C MET A 112 6.21 4.29 -0.22
N GLU A 113 6.42 5.59 -0.40
CA GLU A 113 7.70 6.27 -0.16
C GLU A 113 8.12 6.18 1.32
N SER A 114 7.16 6.32 2.24
CA SER A 114 7.40 6.17 3.68
C SER A 114 7.78 4.74 4.05
N LEU A 115 7.07 3.75 3.50
CA LEU A 115 7.40 2.34 3.68
C LEU A 115 8.80 2.03 3.16
N GLU A 116 9.11 2.42 1.92
CA GLU A 116 10.43 2.21 1.31
C GLU A 116 11.56 2.76 2.19
N LYS A 117 11.37 3.96 2.74
CA LYS A 117 12.34 4.58 3.66
C LYS A 117 12.53 3.76 4.93
N GLU A 118 11.46 3.26 5.53
CA GLU A 118 11.55 2.44 6.74
C GLU A 118 12.18 1.07 6.46
N LEU A 119 11.87 0.43 5.33
CA LEU A 119 12.47 -0.83 4.93
C LEU A 119 13.98 -0.70 4.69
N LYS A 120 14.42 0.37 4.03
CA LYS A 120 15.85 0.67 3.83
C LYS A 120 16.60 0.84 5.17
N LYS A 121 15.99 1.50 6.16
CA LYS A 121 16.55 1.61 7.51
C LYS A 121 16.73 0.25 8.19
N LYS A 122 15.82 -0.70 7.91
CA LYS A 122 15.90 -2.09 8.40
C LYS A 122 16.86 -2.96 7.60
N GLY A 123 17.49 -2.44 6.55
CA GLY A 123 18.41 -3.18 5.70
C GLY A 123 17.74 -4.08 4.66
N LEU A 124 16.44 -3.92 4.44
CA LEU A 124 15.73 -4.64 3.37
C LEU A 124 15.94 -3.94 2.04
N GLU A 125 16.28 -4.71 1.02
CA GLU A 125 16.61 -4.20 -0.32
C GLU A 125 15.51 -4.48 -1.35
N MET A 126 14.47 -5.22 -0.96
CA MET A 126 13.38 -5.61 -1.86
C MET A 126 12.02 -5.54 -1.15
N MET A 127 11.03 -5.03 -1.88
CA MET A 127 9.62 -5.17 -1.55
C MET A 127 8.85 -5.69 -2.75
N MET A 128 7.84 -6.49 -2.49
CA MET A 128 6.99 -7.12 -3.49
C MET A 128 5.53 -6.97 -3.14
N LEU A 129 4.67 -7.14 -4.14
CA LEU A 129 3.24 -7.28 -3.95
C LEU A 129 2.62 -8.13 -5.05
N ASN A 130 1.47 -8.71 -4.73
CA ASN A 130 0.56 -9.28 -5.69
C ASN A 130 -0.72 -8.45 -5.71
N THR A 131 -1.35 -8.31 -6.87
CA THR A 131 -2.62 -7.60 -6.99
C THR A 131 -3.65 -8.44 -7.74
N ALA A 132 -4.87 -8.47 -7.19
CA ALA A 132 -6.04 -9.09 -7.80
C ALA A 132 -7.08 -8.03 -8.19
N THR A 133 -6.64 -6.82 -8.47
CA THR A 133 -7.50 -5.69 -8.81
C THR A 133 -8.29 -5.93 -10.09
N LYS A 134 -9.56 -5.48 -10.11
CA LYS A 134 -10.38 -5.43 -11.33
C LYS A 134 -10.02 -4.24 -12.21
N ASN A 135 -9.42 -3.18 -11.64
CA ASN A 135 -8.93 -2.00 -12.36
C ASN A 135 -7.40 -2.06 -12.56
N TRP A 136 -6.94 -3.09 -13.26
CA TRP A 136 -5.51 -3.34 -13.43
C TRP A 136 -4.77 -2.19 -14.14
N LYS A 137 -5.40 -1.46 -15.07
CA LYS A 137 -4.75 -0.35 -15.78
C LYS A 137 -4.32 0.76 -14.84
N ALA A 138 -5.22 1.21 -13.97
CA ALA A 138 -4.91 2.25 -12.99
C ALA A 138 -3.87 1.77 -11.96
N ILE A 139 -3.96 0.53 -11.52
CA ILE A 139 -3.04 -0.04 -10.54
C ILE A 139 -1.64 -0.26 -11.12
N MET A 140 -1.53 -0.74 -12.37
CA MET A 140 -0.23 -0.87 -13.05
C MET A 140 0.39 0.51 -13.30
N HIS A 141 -0.38 1.50 -13.73
CA HIS A 141 0.10 2.88 -13.84
C HIS A 141 0.67 3.39 -12.51
N PHE A 142 -0.07 3.19 -11.41
CA PHE A 142 0.40 3.61 -10.09
C PHE A 142 1.72 2.93 -9.69
N TYR A 143 1.76 1.59 -9.68
CA TYR A 143 2.95 0.88 -9.20
C TYR A 143 4.15 0.98 -10.14
N ILE A 144 3.95 0.93 -11.45
CA ILE A 144 5.04 0.95 -12.43
C ILE A 144 5.49 2.38 -12.74
N ASP A 145 4.55 3.26 -13.13
CA ASP A 145 4.91 4.58 -13.66
C ASP A 145 5.14 5.61 -12.52
N GLU A 146 4.37 5.53 -11.43
CA GLU A 146 4.49 6.51 -10.34
C GLU A 146 5.44 6.07 -9.21
N ILE A 147 5.47 4.76 -8.88
CA ILE A 147 6.30 4.20 -7.81
C ILE A 147 7.62 3.64 -8.36
N GLY A 148 7.67 3.23 -9.63
CA GLY A 148 8.86 2.68 -10.26
C GLY A 148 9.12 1.20 -9.97
N MET A 149 8.07 0.43 -9.64
CA MET A 149 8.18 -1.02 -9.48
C MET A 149 8.32 -1.71 -10.84
N ASN A 150 9.01 -2.84 -10.85
CA ASN A 150 9.14 -3.69 -12.04
C ASN A 150 8.00 -4.71 -12.12
N PHE A 151 7.52 -4.95 -13.32
CA PHE A 151 6.55 -6.02 -13.58
C PHE A 151 7.27 -7.37 -13.68
N TRP A 152 6.86 -8.35 -12.91
CA TRP A 152 7.44 -9.69 -12.94
C TRP A 152 6.54 -10.71 -13.65
N SER A 153 5.24 -10.83 -13.24
CA SER A 153 4.34 -11.85 -13.79
C SER A 153 2.87 -11.48 -13.71
N ALA A 154 2.05 -12.10 -14.54
CA ALA A 154 0.60 -11.99 -14.48
C ALA A 154 -0.09 -13.31 -14.79
N LYS A 155 -1.30 -13.50 -14.24
CA LYS A 155 -2.23 -14.55 -14.64
C LYS A 155 -3.43 -13.92 -15.33
N LEU A 156 -3.78 -14.42 -16.51
CA LEU A 156 -4.93 -13.99 -17.28
C LEU A 156 -5.90 -15.16 -17.46
N TYR A 157 -7.19 -14.86 -17.49
CA TYR A 157 -8.21 -15.88 -17.74
C TYR A 157 -9.29 -15.38 -18.69
N LYS A 158 -9.94 -16.32 -19.36
CA LYS A 158 -11.13 -16.11 -20.18
C LYS A 158 -12.08 -17.29 -19.98
N ARG A 159 -13.34 -17.00 -19.67
CA ARG A 159 -14.40 -18.04 -19.72
C ARG A 159 -14.85 -18.21 -21.17
N LEU A 160 -15.02 -19.48 -21.59
CA LEU A 160 -15.49 -19.84 -22.94
C LEU A 160 -16.98 -20.13 -22.90
#